data_5268de1326ac98a9f060511ce930e1f7
#
_entry.id   5268de1326ac98a9f060511ce930e1f7
#
_cell.length_a   1.000
_cell.length_b   1.000
_cell.length_c   1.000
_cell.angle_alpha   90.00
_cell.angle_beta   90.00
_cell.angle_gamma   90.00
#
_symmetry.space_group_name_H-M   'P 1'
#
loop_
_entity.id
_entity.type
_entity.pdbx_description
1 polymer ?
#
loop_
_entity_poly.entity_id
_entity_poly.type
_entity_poly.pdbx_seq_one_letter_code
_entity_poly.pdbx_strand_id
1 'polypeptide(L)'
;MEQKKRIHSALVSVFNKDGLELIIQKMNDLGITMYSTGGTEAFIKSLNIPVVAVEDITQYPSILGGRVKTLHPKIFGGILNRQGNASDQEQMQTYDIPQIDLVIVDLYPFEETVANGANEQDIIEKIDIGGISLIRAAAKNFNDTLCVSSKEDYPALLKVLTEGKGETTLAERKQFALHAFATSSRYDTAIFNYFNADHSAQLLRVSEDKAQVLRYGENPHQKGVFFGDFDALFTKLHGKELSYNNLLDVDAAVNLMSEFAHETPTFAILKHNNTCGIATRPTLLDAYNTALSCDPVSAFGGILIANRPIDKATAEAINPLFCEVIIAPAYENEALTLLEGKKNRILLVQKETSLPQTSLRSCLNGYLWQDKDLKTDALSDISYVTDKKPSAEDLDDLLFASKICKHTKSNTIVLAKNKQLLASGTGQTSRVDALKQAIEKAKEFKFSLEGAVMASDAFFPFPDCVEIAHNEGIRSVIQPGGSIKDNLSIEYCNTHQVAMVMTGLRHFKH
;
A
#
# COMPACT_ATOMS: atom_id res chain seq x y z
N MET A 1 -18.43 -25.03 32.52
CA MET A 1 -17.00 -24.62 32.72
C MET A 1 -16.28 -24.86 31.40
N GLU A 2 -15.58 -23.87 30.92
CA GLU A 2 -14.78 -24.00 29.70
C GLU A 2 -13.65 -25.01 29.94
N GLN A 3 -13.53 -26.03 29.09
CA GLN A 3 -12.57 -27.11 29.26
C GLN A 3 -11.17 -26.56 28.95
N LYS A 4 -10.40 -26.30 30.02
CA LYS A 4 -8.99 -25.92 29.90
C LYS A 4 -8.13 -27.14 29.64
N LYS A 5 -7.06 -26.98 28.87
CA LYS A 5 -6.01 -27.97 28.65
C LYS A 5 -4.66 -27.42 29.08
N ARG A 6 -3.91 -28.26 29.81
CA ARG A 6 -2.56 -27.94 30.25
C ARG A 6 -1.53 -28.44 29.23
N ILE A 7 -0.53 -27.61 29.00
CA ILE A 7 0.63 -27.95 28.17
C ILE A 7 1.61 -28.74 29.01
N HIS A 8 1.91 -29.99 28.61
CA HIS A 8 2.89 -30.85 29.21
C HIS A 8 4.14 -31.05 28.36
N SER A 9 4.00 -30.82 27.06
CA SER A 9 5.06 -31.02 26.09
C SER A 9 5.02 -29.97 24.96
N ALA A 10 6.17 -29.64 24.43
CA ALA A 10 6.31 -28.66 23.37
C ALA A 10 7.36 -29.09 22.33
N LEU A 11 7.02 -28.97 21.05
CA LEU A 11 7.98 -29.01 19.94
C LEU A 11 8.39 -27.60 19.59
N VAL A 12 9.68 -27.30 19.66
CA VAL A 12 10.24 -25.97 19.35
C VAL A 12 11.24 -26.09 18.20
N SER A 13 10.95 -25.45 17.09
CA SER A 13 11.82 -25.42 15.91
C SER A 13 11.70 -24.09 15.19
N VAL A 14 12.56 -23.14 15.51
CA VAL A 14 12.50 -21.77 14.97
C VAL A 14 13.80 -21.39 14.28
N PHE A 15 13.70 -20.59 13.22
CA PHE A 15 14.83 -19.96 12.55
C PHE A 15 15.36 -18.78 13.38
N ASN A 16 14.45 -17.85 13.76
CA ASN A 16 14.78 -16.70 14.59
C ASN A 16 14.65 -17.01 16.08
N LYS A 17 15.66 -16.67 16.90
CA LYS A 17 15.69 -16.91 18.35
C LYS A 17 15.34 -15.67 19.18
N ASP A 18 15.04 -14.51 18.55
CA ASP A 18 14.72 -13.29 19.27
C ASP A 18 13.48 -13.48 20.15
N GLY A 19 13.61 -13.19 21.44
CA GLY A 19 12.52 -13.32 22.42
C GLY A 19 12.20 -14.76 22.84
N LEU A 20 12.85 -15.80 22.26
CA LEU A 20 12.57 -17.19 22.57
C LEU A 20 13.07 -17.58 23.96
N GLU A 21 14.17 -17.01 24.46
CA GLU A 21 14.80 -17.37 25.74
C GLU A 21 13.80 -17.35 26.91
N LEU A 22 13.04 -16.26 27.05
CA LEU A 22 12.07 -16.10 28.12
C LEU A 22 10.96 -17.17 28.06
N ILE A 23 10.54 -17.56 26.87
CA ILE A 23 9.54 -18.62 26.65
C ILE A 23 10.11 -19.96 27.10
N ILE A 24 11.34 -20.29 26.69
CA ILE A 24 12.02 -21.54 27.06
C ILE A 24 12.19 -21.63 28.57
N GLN A 25 12.64 -20.56 29.24
CA GLN A 25 12.76 -20.51 30.69
C GLN A 25 11.41 -20.74 31.38
N LYS A 26 10.33 -20.09 30.90
CA LYS A 26 8.99 -20.28 31.49
C LYS A 26 8.44 -21.68 31.28
N MET A 27 8.68 -22.28 30.12
CA MET A 27 8.30 -23.69 29.90
C MET A 27 9.06 -24.63 30.82
N ASN A 28 10.34 -24.40 31.03
CA ASN A 28 11.16 -25.19 31.98
C ASN A 28 10.66 -25.05 33.43
N ASP A 29 10.35 -23.81 33.88
CA ASP A 29 9.78 -23.53 35.21
C ASP A 29 8.45 -24.27 35.45
N LEU A 30 7.66 -24.50 34.39
CA LEU A 30 6.39 -25.22 34.43
C LEU A 30 6.54 -26.74 34.29
N GLY A 31 7.77 -27.28 34.11
CA GLY A 31 8.04 -28.67 33.89
C GLY A 31 7.56 -29.21 32.53
N ILE A 32 7.47 -28.36 31.53
CA ILE A 32 7.07 -28.73 30.16
C ILE A 32 8.25 -29.43 29.47
N THR A 33 8.03 -30.66 29.00
CA THR A 33 9.04 -31.42 28.24
C THR A 33 9.22 -30.75 26.85
N MET A 34 10.45 -30.41 26.49
CA MET A 34 10.76 -29.74 25.23
C MET A 34 11.42 -30.75 24.26
N TYR A 35 10.86 -30.79 23.04
CA TYR A 35 11.42 -31.46 21.87
C TYR A 35 11.98 -30.44 20.90
N SER A 36 13.17 -30.68 20.35
CA SER A 36 13.77 -29.72 19.40
C SER A 36 14.76 -30.43 18.48
N THR A 37 15.22 -29.70 17.45
CA THR A 37 16.23 -30.19 16.51
C THR A 37 17.16 -29.09 16.07
N GLY A 38 18.37 -29.46 15.67
CA GLY A 38 19.34 -28.56 15.01
C GLY A 38 19.69 -27.31 15.83
N GLY A 39 19.66 -26.15 15.18
CA GLY A 39 20.09 -24.90 15.82
C GLY A 39 19.21 -24.44 17.00
N THR A 40 17.93 -24.82 17.03
CA THR A 40 17.05 -24.51 18.17
C THR A 40 17.35 -25.40 19.38
N GLU A 41 17.63 -26.66 19.14
CA GLU A 41 18.11 -27.58 20.19
C GLU A 41 19.41 -27.06 20.82
N ALA A 42 20.40 -26.70 19.98
CA ALA A 42 21.65 -26.12 20.44
C ALA A 42 21.45 -24.87 21.28
N PHE A 43 20.52 -23.99 20.86
CA PHE A 43 20.16 -22.79 21.62
C PHE A 43 19.58 -23.13 22.99
N ILE A 44 18.61 -24.05 23.08
CA ILE A 44 18.01 -24.48 24.37
C ILE A 44 19.09 -25.08 25.30
N LYS A 45 19.96 -25.92 24.76
CA LYS A 45 21.10 -26.51 25.55
C LYS A 45 22.05 -25.41 26.04
N SER A 46 22.29 -24.36 25.29
CA SER A 46 23.15 -23.24 25.72
C SER A 46 22.58 -22.46 26.91
N LEU A 47 21.28 -22.55 27.15
CA LEU A 47 20.62 -22.01 28.35
C LEU A 47 20.68 -22.95 29.57
N ASN A 48 21.36 -24.08 29.46
CA ASN A 48 21.42 -25.16 30.46
C ASN A 48 20.02 -25.73 30.79
N ILE A 49 19.12 -25.79 29.83
CA ILE A 49 17.77 -26.31 29.97
C ILE A 49 17.67 -27.66 29.25
N PRO A 50 17.04 -28.68 29.89
CA PRO A 50 16.87 -29.98 29.29
C PRO A 50 16.02 -29.92 28.04
N VAL A 51 16.43 -30.62 26.98
CA VAL A 51 15.70 -30.76 25.73
C VAL A 51 15.97 -32.12 25.11
N VAL A 52 14.94 -32.74 24.58
CA VAL A 52 15.02 -34.04 23.88
C VAL A 52 15.17 -33.77 22.38
N ALA A 53 16.17 -34.39 21.76
CA ALA A 53 16.36 -34.29 20.33
C ALA A 53 15.23 -35.00 19.56
N VAL A 54 14.74 -34.40 18.48
CA VAL A 54 13.73 -35.05 17.61
C VAL A 54 14.26 -36.35 17.04
N GLU A 55 15.54 -36.40 16.76
CA GLU A 55 16.25 -37.57 16.27
C GLU A 55 16.20 -38.75 17.28
N ASP A 56 16.17 -38.48 18.60
CA ASP A 56 16.00 -39.50 19.64
C ASP A 56 14.59 -40.07 19.66
N ILE A 57 13.57 -39.28 19.32
CA ILE A 57 12.17 -39.73 19.24
C ILE A 57 11.95 -40.55 17.97
N THR A 58 12.44 -40.04 16.85
CA THR A 58 12.21 -40.64 15.54
C THR A 58 13.08 -41.85 15.28
N GLN A 59 14.20 -41.99 15.97
CA GLN A 59 15.27 -42.93 15.71
C GLN A 59 15.78 -42.84 14.26
N TYR A 60 15.70 -41.64 13.68
CA TYR A 60 16.08 -41.37 12.32
C TYR A 60 16.95 -40.09 12.23
N PRO A 61 18.10 -40.15 11.56
CA PRO A 61 18.99 -39.01 11.50
C PRO A 61 18.42 -37.89 10.63
N SER A 62 18.86 -36.65 10.85
CA SER A 62 18.62 -35.57 9.91
C SER A 62 19.37 -35.82 8.61
N ILE A 63 18.66 -35.89 7.48
CA ILE A 63 19.20 -36.22 6.17
C ILE A 63 18.99 -35.11 5.15
N LEU A 64 19.62 -35.24 3.98
CA LEU A 64 19.50 -34.29 2.85
C LEU A 64 19.83 -32.85 3.26
N GLY A 65 20.95 -32.68 4.01
CA GLY A 65 21.35 -31.36 4.48
C GLY A 65 20.38 -30.73 5.49
N GLY A 66 19.56 -31.56 6.16
CA GLY A 66 18.57 -31.07 7.13
C GLY A 66 17.20 -30.75 6.57
N ARG A 67 16.96 -31.02 5.29
CA ARG A 67 15.62 -30.82 4.68
C ARG A 67 14.58 -31.82 5.22
N VAL A 68 15.02 -32.96 5.75
CA VAL A 68 14.15 -33.99 6.38
C VAL A 68 14.63 -34.24 7.81
N LYS A 69 13.86 -33.76 8.77
CA LYS A 69 14.12 -33.89 10.22
C LYS A 69 12.84 -34.23 10.96
N THR A 70 11.83 -33.39 10.87
CA THR A 70 10.58 -33.44 11.59
C THR A 70 9.44 -34.11 10.83
N LEU A 71 9.62 -34.38 9.52
CA LEU A 71 8.64 -35.07 8.69
C LEU A 71 8.61 -36.55 8.97
N HIS A 72 8.10 -36.90 10.15
CA HIS A 72 8.10 -38.28 10.64
C HIS A 72 6.77 -38.63 11.33
N PRO A 73 6.20 -39.85 11.17
CA PRO A 73 4.93 -40.24 11.78
C PRO A 73 4.85 -40.04 13.29
N LYS A 74 5.94 -40.26 14.05
CA LYS A 74 5.98 -40.03 15.49
C LYS A 74 5.76 -38.53 15.84
N ILE A 75 6.31 -37.62 15.06
CA ILE A 75 6.14 -36.18 15.30
C ILE A 75 4.72 -35.73 14.91
N PHE A 76 4.27 -36.09 13.70
CA PHE A 76 2.93 -35.73 13.26
C PHE A 76 1.83 -36.43 14.02
N GLY A 77 2.03 -37.67 14.44
CA GLY A 77 1.13 -38.39 15.33
C GLY A 77 0.99 -37.70 16.68
N GLY A 78 2.12 -37.26 17.27
CA GLY A 78 2.14 -36.50 18.51
C GLY A 78 1.35 -35.20 18.46
N ILE A 79 1.39 -34.52 17.30
CA ILE A 79 0.66 -33.26 17.06
C ILE A 79 -0.81 -33.50 16.73
N LEU A 80 -1.14 -34.51 15.92
CA LEU A 80 -2.47 -34.71 15.34
C LEU A 80 -3.38 -35.63 16.16
N ASN A 81 -2.89 -36.26 17.23
CA ASN A 81 -3.71 -37.14 18.04
C ASN A 81 -4.89 -36.37 18.69
N ARG A 82 -6.03 -37.04 18.78
CA ARG A 82 -7.22 -36.55 19.48
C ARG A 82 -7.20 -37.14 20.91
N GLN A 83 -6.87 -36.29 21.88
CA GLN A 83 -6.66 -36.75 23.26
C GLN A 83 -7.87 -37.46 23.87
N GLY A 84 -9.08 -37.13 23.46
CA GLY A 84 -10.32 -37.81 23.90
C GLY A 84 -10.69 -39.06 23.09
N ASN A 85 -9.89 -39.50 22.12
CA ASN A 85 -10.19 -40.65 21.27
C ASN A 85 -9.40 -41.87 21.69
N ALA A 86 -10.11 -42.92 22.15
CA ALA A 86 -9.49 -44.13 22.67
C ALA A 86 -8.60 -44.87 21.63
N SER A 87 -9.02 -44.90 20.37
CA SER A 87 -8.24 -45.54 19.30
C SER A 87 -6.94 -44.78 19.01
N ASP A 88 -6.97 -43.43 19.06
CA ASP A 88 -5.76 -42.62 18.89
C ASP A 88 -4.78 -42.90 20.05
N GLN A 89 -5.29 -42.99 21.27
CA GLN A 89 -4.44 -43.28 22.46
C GLN A 89 -3.82 -44.68 22.41
N GLU A 90 -4.55 -45.68 21.94
CA GLU A 90 -4.02 -47.02 21.73
C GLU A 90 -2.90 -47.06 20.70
N GLN A 91 -3.07 -46.30 19.57
CA GLN A 91 -2.03 -46.20 18.55
C GLN A 91 -0.81 -45.40 19.06
N MET A 92 -1.01 -44.34 19.83
CA MET A 92 0.08 -43.58 20.46
C MET A 92 0.97 -44.48 21.32
N GLN A 93 0.34 -45.36 22.11
CA GLN A 93 1.07 -46.37 22.95
C GLN A 93 1.75 -47.45 22.08
N THR A 94 1.03 -47.98 21.10
CA THR A 94 1.53 -49.07 20.23
C THR A 94 2.78 -48.67 19.46
N TYR A 95 2.81 -47.44 18.96
CA TYR A 95 3.91 -46.95 18.11
C TYR A 95 4.91 -46.07 18.89
N ASP A 96 4.80 -45.96 20.21
CA ASP A 96 5.66 -45.14 21.05
C ASP A 96 5.73 -43.68 20.53
N ILE A 97 4.55 -43.07 20.38
CA ILE A 97 4.41 -41.71 19.90
C ILE A 97 4.24 -40.75 21.09
N PRO A 98 5.15 -39.77 21.30
CA PRO A 98 5.00 -38.81 22.37
C PRO A 98 3.89 -37.82 22.07
N GLN A 99 3.15 -37.40 23.09
CA GLN A 99 2.21 -36.29 22.97
C GLN A 99 2.93 -34.99 22.73
N ILE A 100 2.35 -34.11 21.89
CA ILE A 100 2.83 -32.76 21.65
C ILE A 100 1.66 -31.79 21.81
N ASP A 101 1.67 -31.03 22.93
CA ASP A 101 0.59 -30.10 23.28
C ASP A 101 0.80 -28.67 22.71
N LEU A 102 2.06 -28.32 22.45
CA LEU A 102 2.46 -27.01 21.94
C LEU A 102 3.46 -27.19 20.79
N VAL A 103 3.24 -26.44 19.74
CA VAL A 103 4.20 -26.34 18.61
C VAL A 103 4.59 -24.87 18.46
N ILE A 104 5.89 -24.57 18.56
CA ILE A 104 6.47 -23.25 18.32
C ILE A 104 7.39 -23.37 17.10
N VAL A 105 6.96 -22.81 15.98
CA VAL A 105 7.67 -22.90 14.71
C VAL A 105 7.54 -21.59 13.97
N ASP A 106 8.64 -21.03 13.51
CA ASP A 106 8.66 -19.99 12.51
C ASP A 106 9.14 -20.54 11.16
N LEU A 107 8.92 -19.77 10.09
CA LEU A 107 9.33 -20.14 8.74
C LEU A 107 10.64 -19.45 8.37
N TYR A 108 11.34 -19.99 7.39
CA TYR A 108 12.50 -19.33 6.79
C TYR A 108 12.08 -17.98 6.17
N PRO A 109 12.97 -16.97 6.21
CA PRO A 109 12.68 -15.61 5.76
C PRO A 109 12.67 -15.49 4.22
N PHE A 110 11.70 -16.15 3.56
CA PHE A 110 11.59 -16.19 2.10
C PHE A 110 11.39 -14.78 1.51
N GLU A 111 10.41 -14.03 2.03
CA GLU A 111 10.07 -12.69 1.55
C GLU A 111 11.25 -11.72 1.68
N GLU A 112 11.96 -11.77 2.82
CA GLU A 112 13.15 -10.96 3.07
C GLU A 112 14.30 -11.33 2.12
N THR A 113 14.48 -12.63 1.86
CA THR A 113 15.52 -13.12 0.94
C THR A 113 15.27 -12.65 -0.49
N VAL A 114 14.00 -12.67 -0.93
CA VAL A 114 13.59 -12.11 -2.24
C VAL A 114 13.82 -10.60 -2.28
N ALA A 115 13.38 -9.87 -1.25
CA ALA A 115 13.51 -8.41 -1.18
C ALA A 115 14.98 -7.93 -1.19
N ASN A 116 15.88 -8.72 -0.61
CA ASN A 116 17.33 -8.45 -0.60
C ASN A 116 18.02 -8.79 -1.93
N GLY A 117 17.28 -9.27 -2.94
CA GLY A 117 17.84 -9.54 -4.27
C GLY A 117 18.79 -10.73 -4.31
N ALA A 118 18.62 -11.74 -3.46
CA ALA A 118 19.40 -12.97 -3.47
C ALA A 118 19.24 -13.71 -4.82
N ASN A 119 20.19 -14.58 -5.14
CA ASN A 119 20.06 -15.41 -6.34
C ASN A 119 18.94 -16.45 -6.20
N GLU A 120 18.44 -16.96 -7.31
CA GLU A 120 17.31 -17.88 -7.35
C GLU A 120 17.52 -19.13 -6.49
N GLN A 121 18.72 -19.71 -6.49
CA GLN A 121 19.02 -20.91 -5.73
C GLN A 121 18.88 -20.65 -4.22
N ASP A 122 19.41 -19.53 -3.72
CA ASP A 122 19.30 -19.15 -2.31
C ASP A 122 17.86 -18.85 -1.90
N ILE A 123 17.06 -18.27 -2.80
CA ILE A 123 15.63 -18.02 -2.59
C ILE A 123 14.87 -19.34 -2.47
N ILE A 124 15.10 -20.28 -3.41
CA ILE A 124 14.44 -21.61 -3.38
C ILE A 124 14.79 -22.39 -2.10
N GLU A 125 16.03 -22.29 -1.60
CA GLU A 125 16.43 -22.94 -0.34
C GLU A 125 15.70 -22.34 0.90
N LYS A 126 15.04 -21.20 0.77
CA LYS A 126 14.19 -20.61 1.82
C LYS A 126 12.73 -21.06 1.74
N ILE A 127 12.35 -21.91 0.81
CA ILE A 127 11.02 -22.52 0.80
C ILE A 127 10.96 -23.59 1.89
N ASP A 128 10.27 -23.27 2.98
CA ASP A 128 10.16 -24.17 4.14
C ASP A 128 9.14 -25.28 3.87
N ILE A 129 9.58 -26.52 4.01
CA ILE A 129 8.72 -27.71 3.86
C ILE A 129 8.31 -28.26 5.23
N GLY A 130 9.25 -28.36 6.16
CA GLY A 130 9.03 -28.97 7.47
C GLY A 130 8.23 -28.10 8.41
N GLY A 131 8.62 -26.82 8.54
CA GLY A 131 7.98 -25.85 9.42
C GLY A 131 6.54 -25.60 9.03
N ILE A 132 6.26 -25.32 7.74
CA ILE A 132 4.90 -25.09 7.25
C ILE A 132 4.00 -26.31 7.50
N SER A 133 4.53 -27.53 7.38
CA SER A 133 3.78 -28.76 7.62
C SER A 133 3.42 -28.91 9.10
N LEU A 134 4.34 -28.60 10.01
CA LEU A 134 4.11 -28.61 11.47
C LEU A 134 3.07 -27.58 11.88
N ILE A 135 3.16 -26.36 11.35
CA ILE A 135 2.20 -25.27 11.60
C ILE A 135 0.79 -25.73 11.21
N ARG A 136 0.62 -26.25 9.98
CA ARG A 136 -0.68 -26.70 9.49
C ARG A 136 -1.24 -27.88 10.28
N ALA A 137 -0.39 -28.82 10.70
CA ALA A 137 -0.81 -29.97 11.53
C ALA A 137 -1.32 -29.50 12.90
N ALA A 138 -0.55 -28.65 13.59
CA ALA A 138 -0.92 -28.15 14.91
C ALA A 138 -2.17 -27.25 14.84
N ALA A 139 -2.25 -26.35 13.86
CA ALA A 139 -3.42 -25.49 13.65
C ALA A 139 -4.70 -26.31 13.34
N LYS A 140 -4.59 -27.38 12.54
CA LYS A 140 -5.72 -28.30 12.29
C LYS A 140 -6.21 -28.95 13.58
N ASN A 141 -5.29 -29.32 14.48
CA ASN A 141 -5.62 -29.99 15.73
C ASN A 141 -5.78 -29.03 16.91
N PHE A 142 -6.24 -27.80 16.68
CA PHE A 142 -6.38 -26.75 17.72
C PHE A 142 -7.25 -27.16 18.91
N ASN A 143 -8.08 -28.18 18.79
CA ASN A 143 -8.83 -28.72 19.92
C ASN A 143 -7.90 -29.29 21.00
N ASP A 144 -6.75 -29.81 20.61
CA ASP A 144 -5.84 -30.52 21.46
C ASP A 144 -4.43 -29.91 21.53
N THR A 145 -3.99 -29.19 20.47
CA THR A 145 -2.63 -28.66 20.34
C THR A 145 -2.66 -27.14 20.16
N LEU A 146 -1.79 -26.40 20.86
CA LEU A 146 -1.54 -24.98 20.66
C LEU A 146 -0.48 -24.79 19.58
N CYS A 147 -0.70 -23.89 18.62
CA CYS A 147 0.24 -23.58 17.54
C CYS A 147 0.71 -22.12 17.61
N VAL A 148 2.00 -21.90 17.78
CA VAL A 148 2.65 -20.58 17.70
C VAL A 148 3.49 -20.56 16.45
N SER A 149 3.09 -19.77 15.46
CA SER A 149 3.67 -19.78 14.11
C SER A 149 4.54 -18.57 13.79
N SER A 150 4.67 -17.65 14.76
CA SER A 150 5.39 -16.39 14.58
C SER A 150 5.83 -15.83 15.93
N LYS A 151 6.92 -15.06 15.95
CA LYS A 151 7.37 -14.34 17.16
C LYS A 151 6.40 -13.25 17.62
N GLU A 152 5.56 -12.74 16.73
CA GLU A 152 4.49 -11.78 17.05
C GLU A 152 3.48 -12.37 18.04
N ASP A 153 3.34 -13.69 18.09
CA ASP A 153 2.49 -14.41 19.05
C ASP A 153 3.15 -14.66 20.41
N TYR A 154 4.46 -14.40 20.57
CA TYR A 154 5.18 -14.64 21.81
C TYR A 154 4.61 -13.91 23.04
N PRO A 155 4.17 -12.66 22.97
CA PRO A 155 3.51 -11.98 24.09
C PRO A 155 2.24 -12.71 24.56
N ALA A 156 1.43 -13.21 23.63
CA ALA A 156 0.23 -13.98 23.94
C ALA A 156 0.57 -15.35 24.56
N LEU A 157 1.58 -16.04 24.03
CA LEU A 157 2.08 -17.28 24.60
C LEU A 157 2.64 -17.06 26.03
N LEU A 158 3.42 -16.02 26.23
CA LEU A 158 3.94 -15.68 27.57
C LEU A 158 2.82 -15.45 28.58
N LYS A 159 1.73 -14.82 28.18
CA LYS A 159 0.54 -14.68 29.05
C LYS A 159 -0.04 -16.05 29.43
N VAL A 160 -0.18 -16.97 28.49
CA VAL A 160 -0.61 -18.36 28.75
C VAL A 160 0.32 -19.06 29.74
N LEU A 161 1.65 -18.92 29.57
CA LEU A 161 2.63 -19.57 30.43
C LEU A 161 2.73 -18.96 31.83
N THR A 162 2.55 -17.63 31.96
CA THR A 162 2.69 -16.92 33.25
C THR A 162 1.36 -16.88 34.01
N GLU A 163 0.34 -16.20 33.45
CA GLU A 163 -0.96 -16.03 34.10
C GLU A 163 -1.78 -17.32 34.07
N GLY A 164 -1.79 -17.99 32.93
CA GLY A 164 -2.50 -19.27 32.72
C GLY A 164 -1.79 -20.49 33.33
N LYS A 165 -0.54 -20.35 33.79
CA LYS A 165 0.29 -21.45 34.31
C LYS A 165 0.39 -22.63 33.33
N GLY A 166 0.40 -22.32 32.04
CA GLY A 166 0.44 -23.34 30.99
C GLY A 166 -0.91 -23.98 30.65
N GLU A 167 -2.03 -23.48 31.17
CA GLU A 167 -3.37 -23.89 30.77
C GLU A 167 -3.91 -23.00 29.63
N THR A 168 -4.60 -23.62 28.68
CA THR A 168 -5.20 -22.96 27.53
C THR A 168 -6.69 -23.27 27.44
N THR A 169 -7.48 -22.28 27.05
CA THR A 169 -8.88 -22.45 26.66
C THR A 169 -9.00 -22.84 25.19
N LEU A 170 -10.13 -23.38 24.79
CA LEU A 170 -10.41 -23.67 23.37
C LEU A 170 -10.40 -22.39 22.51
N ALA A 171 -10.91 -21.30 23.07
CA ALA A 171 -10.94 -20.00 22.38
C ALA A 171 -9.52 -19.47 22.08
N GLU A 172 -8.61 -19.55 23.05
CA GLU A 172 -7.20 -19.17 22.84
C GLU A 172 -6.56 -20.06 21.77
N ARG A 173 -6.68 -21.40 21.86
CA ARG A 173 -6.11 -22.29 20.85
C ARG A 173 -6.66 -22.04 19.46
N LYS A 174 -7.96 -21.70 19.34
CA LYS A 174 -8.58 -21.33 18.05
C LYS A 174 -8.02 -20.02 17.52
N GLN A 175 -7.73 -19.04 18.39
CA GLN A 175 -7.12 -17.77 17.98
C GLN A 175 -5.69 -17.98 17.44
N PHE A 176 -4.88 -18.79 18.14
CA PHE A 176 -3.54 -19.14 17.64
C PHE A 176 -3.60 -19.94 16.32
N ALA A 177 -4.59 -20.82 16.15
CA ALA A 177 -4.79 -21.53 14.89
C ALA A 177 -5.17 -20.58 13.74
N LEU A 178 -5.95 -19.52 14.01
CA LEU A 178 -6.23 -18.47 13.04
C LEU A 178 -4.93 -17.79 12.59
N HIS A 179 -4.05 -17.38 13.51
CA HIS A 179 -2.77 -16.76 13.18
C HIS A 179 -1.86 -17.74 12.42
N ALA A 180 -1.85 -19.02 12.79
CA ALA A 180 -1.08 -20.05 12.09
C ALA A 180 -1.52 -20.22 10.62
N PHE A 181 -2.84 -20.19 10.34
CA PHE A 181 -3.33 -20.24 8.98
C PHE A 181 -3.08 -18.93 8.21
N ALA A 182 -3.09 -17.78 8.88
CA ALA A 182 -2.69 -16.51 8.26
C ALA A 182 -1.22 -16.56 7.83
N THR A 183 -0.31 -17.01 8.74
CA THR A 183 1.12 -17.19 8.43
C THR A 183 1.33 -18.12 7.23
N SER A 184 0.68 -19.30 7.24
CA SER A 184 0.76 -20.27 6.14
C SER A 184 0.24 -19.69 4.81
N SER A 185 -0.91 -19.00 4.83
CA SER A 185 -1.50 -18.39 3.64
C SER A 185 -0.62 -17.30 3.05
N ARG A 186 -0.07 -16.42 3.89
CA ARG A 186 0.85 -15.36 3.45
C ARG A 186 2.10 -15.96 2.81
N TYR A 187 2.69 -16.96 3.48
CA TYR A 187 3.90 -17.60 2.99
C TYR A 187 3.72 -18.24 1.62
N ASP A 188 2.66 -19.03 1.44
CA ASP A 188 2.34 -19.64 0.14
C ASP A 188 2.00 -18.58 -0.92
N THR A 189 1.35 -17.47 -0.53
CA THR A 189 1.07 -16.34 -1.42
C THR A 189 2.36 -15.67 -1.89
N ALA A 190 3.33 -15.46 -1.00
CA ALA A 190 4.62 -14.87 -1.35
C ALA A 190 5.39 -15.76 -2.32
N ILE A 191 5.43 -17.07 -2.07
CA ILE A 191 6.06 -18.06 -2.96
C ILE A 191 5.37 -18.05 -4.33
N PHE A 192 4.03 -18.12 -4.35
CA PHE A 192 3.26 -18.06 -5.59
C PHE A 192 3.58 -16.80 -6.40
N ASN A 193 3.57 -15.64 -5.75
CA ASN A 193 3.83 -14.36 -6.42
C ASN A 193 5.27 -14.28 -6.97
N TYR A 194 6.25 -14.87 -6.27
CA TYR A 194 7.62 -14.97 -6.79
C TYR A 194 7.67 -15.77 -8.10
N PHE A 195 7.04 -16.94 -8.15
CA PHE A 195 7.00 -17.76 -9.35
C PHE A 195 6.12 -17.19 -10.47
N ASN A 196 5.16 -16.35 -10.14
CA ASN A 196 4.24 -15.70 -11.08
C ASN A 196 4.59 -14.21 -11.32
N ALA A 197 5.87 -13.83 -11.18
CA ALA A 197 6.31 -12.45 -11.33
C ALA A 197 6.06 -11.86 -12.73
N ASP A 198 6.01 -12.70 -13.76
CA ASP A 198 5.65 -12.34 -15.14
C ASP A 198 4.14 -12.33 -15.42
N HIS A 199 3.32 -12.62 -14.40
CA HIS A 199 1.85 -12.72 -14.50
C HIS A 199 1.35 -13.72 -15.57
N SER A 200 2.16 -14.73 -15.91
CA SER A 200 1.80 -15.77 -16.89
C SER A 200 0.59 -16.61 -16.44
N ALA A 201 0.46 -16.87 -15.14
CA ALA A 201 -0.75 -17.45 -14.56
C ALA A 201 -1.78 -16.35 -14.23
N GLN A 202 -2.95 -16.42 -14.87
CA GLN A 202 -4.07 -15.48 -14.62
C GLN A 202 -4.75 -15.78 -13.27
N LEU A 203 -3.99 -15.76 -12.18
CA LEU A 203 -4.43 -16.04 -10.81
C LEU A 203 -4.05 -14.89 -9.88
N LEU A 204 -5.02 -14.38 -9.14
CA LEU A 204 -4.80 -13.35 -8.15
C LEU A 204 -4.62 -13.97 -6.76
N ARG A 205 -3.54 -13.61 -6.08
CA ARG A 205 -3.28 -13.92 -4.67
C ARG A 205 -2.80 -12.65 -4.00
N VAL A 206 -3.53 -12.22 -2.97
CA VAL A 206 -3.19 -11.05 -2.13
C VAL A 206 -3.26 -11.50 -0.69
N SER A 207 -2.24 -11.22 0.08
CA SER A 207 -2.22 -11.43 1.53
C SER A 207 -1.61 -10.20 2.18
N GLU A 208 -2.30 -9.64 3.18
CA GLU A 208 -1.86 -8.47 3.92
C GLU A 208 -2.23 -8.67 5.40
N ASP A 209 -1.22 -8.69 6.24
CA ASP A 209 -1.38 -8.95 7.67
C ASP A 209 -1.48 -7.66 8.50
N LYS A 210 -0.99 -6.53 7.95
CA LYS A 210 -1.10 -5.24 8.62
C LYS A 210 -2.46 -4.63 8.33
N ALA A 211 -3.19 -4.32 9.38
CA ALA A 211 -4.53 -3.73 9.28
C ALA A 211 -4.70 -2.58 10.27
N GLN A 212 -5.25 -1.48 9.79
CA GLN A 212 -5.66 -0.36 10.62
C GLN A 212 -7.17 -0.20 10.55
N VAL A 213 -7.85 -0.39 11.69
CA VAL A 213 -9.29 -0.13 11.79
C VAL A 213 -9.51 1.37 11.71
N LEU A 214 -10.32 1.80 10.76
CA LEU A 214 -10.69 3.20 10.57
C LEU A 214 -11.94 3.52 11.35
N ARG A 215 -12.16 4.81 11.63
CA ARG A 215 -13.32 5.27 12.37
C ARG A 215 -14.64 4.83 11.71
N TYR A 216 -14.70 4.86 10.37
CA TYR A 216 -15.78 4.36 9.51
C TYR A 216 -15.27 4.27 8.06
N GLY A 217 -16.07 3.72 7.14
CA GLY A 217 -15.78 3.70 5.70
C GLY A 217 -15.99 5.08 5.05
N GLU A 218 -16.52 5.13 3.83
CA GLU A 218 -16.86 6.42 3.19
C GLU A 218 -17.92 7.18 3.98
N ASN A 219 -18.87 6.45 4.59
CA ASN A 219 -19.95 7.01 5.36
C ASN A 219 -19.98 6.45 6.79
N PRO A 220 -20.54 7.20 7.77
CA PRO A 220 -20.49 6.82 9.20
C PRO A 220 -21.12 5.47 9.55
N HIS A 221 -22.05 4.97 8.75
CA HIS A 221 -22.70 3.67 8.97
C HIS A 221 -21.91 2.48 8.41
N GLN A 222 -20.83 2.73 7.66
CA GLN A 222 -20.00 1.72 7.03
C GLN A 222 -18.77 1.44 7.90
N LYS A 223 -18.40 0.17 8.08
CA LYS A 223 -17.12 -0.20 8.67
C LYS A 223 -16.02 0.00 7.64
N GLY A 224 -14.88 0.54 8.07
CA GLY A 224 -13.69 0.73 7.25
C GLY A 224 -12.46 0.12 7.91
N VAL A 225 -11.61 -0.50 7.11
CA VAL A 225 -10.30 -1.01 7.51
C VAL A 225 -9.34 -0.71 6.36
N PHE A 226 -8.17 -0.21 6.67
CA PHE A 226 -7.06 -0.13 5.72
C PHE A 226 -6.18 -1.36 5.93
N PHE A 227 -5.93 -2.10 4.90
CA PHE A 227 -4.95 -3.19 4.87
C PHE A 227 -3.71 -2.73 4.12
N GLY A 228 -2.57 -2.73 4.80
CA GLY A 228 -1.30 -2.28 4.27
C GLY A 228 -0.41 -1.63 5.33
N ASP A 229 0.86 -1.39 4.96
CA ASP A 229 1.84 -0.74 5.82
C ASP A 229 1.87 0.78 5.56
N PHE A 230 1.00 1.52 6.26
CA PHE A 230 0.98 2.99 6.17
C PHE A 230 2.31 3.60 6.62
N ASP A 231 2.92 3.02 7.66
CA ASP A 231 4.17 3.54 8.23
C ASP A 231 5.38 3.33 7.31
N ALA A 232 5.31 2.41 6.34
CA ALA A 232 6.34 2.29 5.30
C ALA A 232 6.38 3.52 4.38
N LEU A 233 5.26 4.19 4.16
CA LEU A 233 5.13 5.34 3.25
C LEU A 233 5.19 6.68 3.97
N PHE A 234 4.71 6.75 5.21
CA PHE A 234 4.56 8.01 5.95
C PHE A 234 5.03 7.91 7.39
N THR A 235 5.43 9.07 7.93
CA THR A 235 5.50 9.30 9.36
C THR A 235 4.42 10.31 9.72
N LYS A 236 3.44 9.89 10.54
CA LYS A 236 2.43 10.79 11.07
C LYS A 236 3.00 11.56 12.28
N LEU A 237 3.13 12.87 12.16
CA LEU A 237 3.68 13.72 13.21
C LEU A 237 2.61 14.22 14.18
N HIS A 238 1.40 14.53 13.67
CA HIS A 238 0.34 15.17 14.44
C HIS A 238 -1.06 14.85 13.93
N GLY A 239 -2.07 15.11 14.74
CA GLY A 239 -3.48 15.17 14.38
C GLY A 239 -4.28 13.91 14.69
N LYS A 240 -5.57 13.96 14.30
CA LYS A 240 -6.51 12.83 14.46
C LYS A 240 -6.10 11.63 13.60
N GLU A 241 -6.73 10.48 13.84
CA GLU A 241 -6.57 9.32 12.98
C GLU A 241 -7.13 9.58 11.57
N LEU A 242 -6.47 8.99 10.55
CA LEU A 242 -6.91 9.07 9.17
C LEU A 242 -8.26 8.36 9.00
N SER A 243 -9.15 8.96 8.23
CA SER A 243 -10.38 8.34 7.81
C SER A 243 -10.20 7.63 6.47
N TYR A 244 -11.17 6.81 6.09
CA TYR A 244 -11.24 6.18 4.77
C TYR A 244 -11.11 7.22 3.64
N ASN A 245 -11.88 8.31 3.73
CA ASN A 245 -11.84 9.39 2.75
C ASN A 245 -10.49 10.13 2.74
N ASN A 246 -9.87 10.34 3.92
CA ASN A 246 -8.52 10.93 3.96
C ASN A 246 -7.51 10.05 3.22
N LEU A 247 -7.57 8.72 3.37
CA LEU A 247 -6.64 7.81 2.69
C LEU A 247 -6.82 7.84 1.17
N LEU A 248 -8.06 7.91 0.67
CA LEU A 248 -8.32 8.08 -0.77
C LEU A 248 -7.76 9.40 -1.31
N ASP A 249 -7.97 10.50 -0.58
CA ASP A 249 -7.46 11.80 -0.95
C ASP A 249 -5.91 11.87 -0.86
N VAL A 250 -5.31 11.23 0.16
CA VAL A 250 -3.84 11.10 0.30
C VAL A 250 -3.25 10.30 -0.87
N ASP A 251 -3.86 9.18 -1.26
CA ASP A 251 -3.42 8.40 -2.43
C ASP A 251 -3.46 9.25 -3.71
N ALA A 252 -4.55 9.98 -3.94
CA ALA A 252 -4.67 10.89 -5.08
C ALA A 252 -3.61 12.00 -5.08
N ALA A 253 -3.35 12.60 -3.90
CA ALA A 253 -2.39 13.68 -3.73
C ALA A 253 -0.96 13.22 -3.99
N VAL A 254 -0.57 12.07 -3.44
CA VAL A 254 0.77 11.49 -3.60
C VAL A 254 1.04 11.06 -5.04
N ASN A 255 0.05 10.41 -5.68
CA ASN A 255 0.19 10.02 -7.09
C ASN A 255 0.30 11.27 -8.01
N LEU A 256 -0.45 12.33 -7.76
CA LEU A 256 -0.29 13.60 -8.50
C LEU A 256 1.09 14.23 -8.25
N MET A 257 1.51 14.35 -6.98
CA MET A 257 2.75 15.03 -6.62
C MET A 257 4.00 14.26 -7.11
N SER A 258 3.90 12.94 -7.33
CA SER A 258 4.99 12.16 -7.92
C SER A 258 5.41 12.66 -9.32
N GLU A 259 4.48 13.24 -10.10
CA GLU A 259 4.76 13.86 -11.40
C GLU A 259 5.62 15.12 -11.29
N PHE A 260 5.66 15.71 -10.10
CA PHE A 260 6.35 16.97 -9.81
C PHE A 260 7.50 16.82 -8.81
N ALA A 261 7.89 15.58 -8.47
CA ALA A 261 8.90 15.30 -7.43
C ALA A 261 10.23 16.02 -7.69
N HIS A 262 10.66 16.07 -8.95
CA HIS A 262 11.93 16.68 -9.38
C HIS A 262 11.78 18.10 -9.94
N GLU A 263 10.56 18.65 -9.97
CA GLU A 263 10.29 20.02 -10.41
C GLU A 263 10.76 21.04 -9.36
N THR A 264 10.79 22.34 -9.75
CA THR A 264 10.90 23.45 -8.81
C THR A 264 9.76 23.39 -7.78
N PRO A 265 9.78 24.21 -6.71
CA PRO A 265 8.76 24.13 -5.66
C PRO A 265 7.34 24.10 -6.23
N THR A 266 6.65 23.00 -5.96
CA THR A 266 5.27 22.76 -6.42
C THR A 266 4.39 22.48 -5.20
N PHE A 267 3.22 23.10 -5.19
CA PHE A 267 2.22 22.93 -4.16
C PHE A 267 0.87 22.57 -4.78
N ALA A 268 0.20 21.54 -4.25
CA ALA A 268 -1.12 21.14 -4.72
C ALA A 268 -2.13 21.07 -3.57
N ILE A 269 -3.38 21.36 -3.89
CA ILE A 269 -4.55 21.28 -3.02
C ILE A 269 -5.57 20.38 -3.71
N LEU A 270 -5.98 19.31 -3.02
CA LEU A 270 -6.93 18.34 -3.55
C LEU A 270 -8.14 18.24 -2.63
N LYS A 271 -9.27 17.91 -3.21
CA LYS A 271 -10.50 17.58 -2.50
C LYS A 271 -11.29 16.53 -3.27
N HIS A 272 -11.75 15.49 -2.57
CA HIS A 272 -12.51 14.39 -3.18
C HIS A 272 -11.78 13.78 -4.39
N ASN A 273 -10.49 13.48 -4.19
CA ASN A 273 -9.56 12.88 -5.17
C ASN A 273 -9.27 13.76 -6.42
N ASN A 274 -9.71 15.03 -6.43
CA ASN A 274 -9.49 15.93 -7.56
C ASN A 274 -8.70 17.16 -7.12
N THR A 275 -7.87 17.65 -8.05
CA THR A 275 -7.05 18.82 -7.85
C THR A 275 -7.91 20.09 -8.01
N CYS A 276 -8.06 20.87 -6.95
CA CYS A 276 -8.71 22.16 -6.99
C CYS A 276 -7.72 23.33 -7.12
N GLY A 277 -6.43 23.09 -6.82
CA GLY A 277 -5.37 24.07 -7.03
C GLY A 277 -4.00 23.41 -7.11
N ILE A 278 -3.17 23.85 -8.07
CA ILE A 278 -1.76 23.43 -8.14
C ILE A 278 -0.98 24.51 -8.89
N ALA A 279 0.21 24.78 -8.40
CA ALA A 279 1.14 25.69 -9.05
C ALA A 279 2.60 25.34 -8.76
N THR A 280 3.47 25.63 -9.71
CA THR A 280 4.93 25.56 -9.59
C THR A 280 5.52 26.95 -9.62
N ARG A 281 6.29 27.35 -8.61
CA ARG A 281 6.87 28.69 -8.43
C ARG A 281 8.30 28.62 -7.91
N PRO A 282 9.07 29.73 -7.97
CA PRO A 282 10.43 29.78 -7.42
C PRO A 282 10.52 29.49 -5.93
N THR A 283 9.49 29.87 -5.14
CA THR A 283 9.42 29.59 -3.68
C THR A 283 8.18 28.75 -3.38
N LEU A 284 8.24 28.01 -2.26
CA LEU A 284 7.10 27.18 -1.83
C LEU A 284 5.92 28.03 -1.37
N LEU A 285 6.18 29.18 -0.75
CA LEU A 285 5.15 30.14 -0.36
C LEU A 285 4.39 30.68 -1.58
N ASP A 286 5.10 31.06 -2.65
CA ASP A 286 4.46 31.53 -3.87
C ASP A 286 3.67 30.41 -4.55
N ALA A 287 4.20 29.17 -4.55
CA ALA A 287 3.51 28.00 -5.07
C ALA A 287 2.20 27.75 -4.31
N TYR A 288 2.22 27.80 -2.98
CA TYR A 288 1.03 27.67 -2.14
C TYR A 288 0.00 28.78 -2.40
N ASN A 289 0.41 30.05 -2.35
CA ASN A 289 -0.50 31.17 -2.56
C ASN A 289 -1.14 31.13 -3.95
N THR A 290 -0.36 30.77 -4.96
CA THR A 290 -0.86 30.59 -6.32
C THR A 290 -1.80 29.39 -6.45
N ALA A 291 -1.47 28.25 -5.84
CA ALA A 291 -2.36 27.09 -5.82
C ALA A 291 -3.69 27.37 -5.10
N LEU A 292 -3.64 28.08 -3.97
CA LEU A 292 -4.84 28.48 -3.23
C LEU A 292 -5.73 29.41 -4.06
N SER A 293 -5.14 30.29 -4.87
CA SER A 293 -5.91 31.22 -5.71
C SER A 293 -6.69 30.56 -6.84
N CYS A 294 -6.37 29.30 -7.21
CA CYS A 294 -7.08 28.55 -8.26
C CYS A 294 -8.54 28.29 -7.88
N ASP A 295 -8.78 27.87 -6.63
CA ASP A 295 -10.13 27.62 -6.09
C ASP A 295 -10.10 27.72 -4.55
N PRO A 296 -10.12 28.92 -3.99
CA PRO A 296 -10.04 29.11 -2.54
C PRO A 296 -11.27 28.57 -1.79
N VAL A 297 -12.38 28.39 -2.49
CA VAL A 297 -13.62 27.84 -1.90
C VAL A 297 -13.49 26.34 -1.69
N SER A 298 -13.08 25.60 -2.72
CA SER A 298 -12.89 24.15 -2.62
C SER A 298 -11.70 23.75 -1.75
N ALA A 299 -10.70 24.62 -1.59
CA ALA A 299 -9.53 24.37 -0.73
C ALA A 299 -9.90 24.12 0.74
N PHE A 300 -11.03 24.67 1.20
CA PHE A 300 -11.52 24.48 2.56
C PHE A 300 -11.82 22.99 2.84
N GLY A 301 -11.14 22.41 3.84
CA GLY A 301 -11.27 21.00 4.21
C GLY A 301 -10.54 20.04 3.25
N GLY A 302 -9.69 20.55 2.38
CA GLY A 302 -8.91 19.75 1.45
C GLY A 302 -7.64 19.13 2.04
N ILE A 303 -6.94 18.40 1.17
CA ILE A 303 -5.61 17.82 1.41
C ILE A 303 -4.58 18.73 0.72
N LEU A 304 -3.52 19.07 1.42
CA LEU A 304 -2.42 19.90 0.96
C LEU A 304 -1.19 19.04 0.77
N ILE A 305 -0.47 19.20 -0.34
CA ILE A 305 0.76 18.45 -0.58
C ILE A 305 1.81 19.33 -1.26
N ALA A 306 3.05 19.22 -0.81
CA ALA A 306 4.21 19.91 -1.35
C ALA A 306 5.33 18.93 -1.72
N ASN A 307 6.11 19.27 -2.76
CA ASN A 307 7.30 18.51 -3.15
C ASN A 307 8.60 19.00 -2.47
N ARG A 308 8.50 19.97 -1.57
CA ARG A 308 9.63 20.53 -0.77
C ARG A 308 9.24 20.62 0.70
N PRO A 309 10.23 20.67 1.61
CA PRO A 309 9.99 20.91 3.02
C PRO A 309 9.16 22.17 3.24
N ILE A 310 8.20 22.12 4.16
CA ILE A 310 7.40 23.28 4.52
C ILE A 310 8.21 24.17 5.46
N ASP A 311 8.50 25.38 5.02
CA ASP A 311 9.15 26.44 5.78
C ASP A 311 8.15 27.23 6.66
N LYS A 312 8.66 28.07 7.55
CA LYS A 312 7.85 28.90 8.43
C LYS A 312 6.89 29.81 7.66
N ALA A 313 7.36 30.48 6.62
CA ALA A 313 6.54 31.44 5.86
C ALA A 313 5.36 30.76 5.15
N THR A 314 5.61 29.59 4.57
CA THR A 314 4.55 28.75 3.98
C THR A 314 3.57 28.25 5.04
N ALA A 315 4.07 27.83 6.22
CA ALA A 315 3.21 27.41 7.33
C ALA A 315 2.32 28.54 7.85
N GLU A 316 2.84 29.76 7.96
CA GLU A 316 2.07 30.96 8.35
C GLU A 316 0.94 31.25 7.36
N ALA A 317 1.20 31.08 6.07
CA ALA A 317 0.18 31.25 5.02
C ALA A 317 -0.88 30.12 5.04
N ILE A 318 -0.49 28.86 5.30
CA ILE A 318 -1.40 27.72 5.41
C ILE A 318 -2.28 27.80 6.66
N ASN A 319 -1.76 28.29 7.78
CA ASN A 319 -2.38 28.14 9.10
C ASN A 319 -3.81 28.70 9.20
N PRO A 320 -4.20 29.79 8.55
CA PRO A 320 -5.59 30.28 8.53
C PRO A 320 -6.57 29.31 7.83
N LEU A 321 -6.11 28.56 6.83
CA LEU A 321 -6.96 27.62 6.08
C LEU A 321 -7.30 26.41 6.93
N PHE A 322 -8.58 26.06 6.98
CA PHE A 322 -9.00 24.75 7.47
C PHE A 322 -8.66 23.70 6.42
N CYS A 323 -7.74 22.79 6.74
CA CYS A 323 -7.38 21.63 5.93
C CYS A 323 -7.30 20.37 6.80
N GLU A 324 -7.62 19.23 6.21
CA GLU A 324 -7.65 17.94 6.91
C GLU A 324 -6.25 17.34 7.07
N VAL A 325 -5.45 17.35 6.00
CA VAL A 325 -4.11 16.74 5.95
C VAL A 325 -3.15 17.68 5.25
N ILE A 326 -1.91 17.72 5.73
CA ILE A 326 -0.78 18.33 5.03
C ILE A 326 0.29 17.26 4.85
N ILE A 327 0.83 17.15 3.62
CA ILE A 327 1.84 16.17 3.24
C ILE A 327 3.06 16.90 2.69
N ALA A 328 4.23 16.59 3.21
CA ALA A 328 5.49 17.13 2.71
C ALA A 328 6.63 16.15 2.96
N PRO A 329 7.79 16.28 2.29
CA PRO A 329 8.97 15.47 2.59
C PRO A 329 9.58 15.80 3.96
N ALA A 330 9.38 17.01 4.48
CA ALA A 330 9.81 17.44 5.81
C ALA A 330 9.08 18.74 6.23
N TYR A 331 9.25 19.13 7.48
CA TYR A 331 8.79 20.39 8.06
C TYR A 331 9.93 21.03 8.84
N GLU A 332 10.13 22.33 8.70
CA GLU A 332 10.99 23.08 9.60
C GLU A 332 10.38 23.12 11.02
N ASN A 333 11.19 23.19 12.05
CA ASN A 333 10.72 23.13 13.44
C ASN A 333 9.69 24.21 13.78
N GLU A 334 9.89 25.44 13.29
CA GLU A 334 8.95 26.54 13.52
C GLU A 334 7.64 26.34 12.74
N ALA A 335 7.72 25.80 11.53
CA ALA A 335 6.56 25.43 10.73
C ALA A 335 5.74 24.33 11.40
N LEU A 336 6.40 23.28 11.88
CA LEU A 336 5.76 22.18 12.58
C LEU A 336 5.01 22.66 13.82
N THR A 337 5.70 23.42 14.69
CA THR A 337 5.11 23.98 15.91
C THR A 337 3.86 24.82 15.64
N LEU A 338 3.89 25.63 14.56
CA LEU A 338 2.74 26.45 14.17
C LEU A 338 1.56 25.59 13.68
N LEU A 339 1.83 24.61 12.85
CA LEU A 339 0.79 23.77 12.23
C LEU A 339 0.15 22.79 13.21
N GLU A 340 0.88 22.33 14.24
CA GLU A 340 0.39 21.52 15.37
C GLU A 340 -0.62 22.26 16.24
N GLY A 341 -0.65 23.59 16.21
CA GLY A 341 -1.63 24.40 16.92
C GLY A 341 -3.10 24.07 16.58
N LYS A 342 -3.38 23.35 15.50
CA LYS A 342 -4.72 22.85 15.13
C LYS A 342 -4.86 21.37 15.46
N LYS A 343 -5.40 21.04 16.63
CA LYS A 343 -5.50 19.69 17.23
C LYS A 343 -5.84 18.55 16.26
N ASN A 344 -6.74 18.78 15.30
CA ASN A 344 -7.24 17.73 14.41
C ASN A 344 -6.55 17.70 13.04
N ARG A 345 -5.67 18.66 12.74
CA ARG A 345 -4.94 18.72 11.47
C ARG A 345 -3.92 17.59 11.43
N ILE A 346 -3.97 16.79 10.39
CA ILE A 346 -3.05 15.65 10.22
C ILE A 346 -1.80 16.15 9.48
N LEU A 347 -0.62 15.91 10.05
CA LEU A 347 0.66 16.25 9.45
C LEU A 347 1.41 14.95 9.11
N LEU A 348 1.71 14.76 7.83
CA LEU A 348 2.38 13.59 7.29
C LEU A 348 3.73 13.98 6.67
N VAL A 349 4.78 13.28 7.07
CA VAL A 349 6.05 13.26 6.33
C VAL A 349 6.02 12.08 5.37
N GLN A 350 6.10 12.36 4.06
CA GLN A 350 6.22 11.34 3.04
C GLN A 350 7.66 10.82 3.00
N LYS A 351 7.82 9.50 3.10
CA LYS A 351 9.12 8.85 3.01
C LYS A 351 9.53 8.62 1.54
N GLU A 352 10.82 8.54 1.29
CA GLU A 352 11.37 8.16 -0.01
C GLU A 352 11.18 6.64 -0.24
N THR A 353 9.98 6.25 -0.59
CA THR A 353 9.61 4.87 -0.87
C THR A 353 8.85 4.80 -2.18
N SER A 354 9.14 3.80 -3.00
CA SER A 354 8.42 3.59 -4.26
C SER A 354 6.94 3.23 -4.00
N LEU A 355 6.06 3.90 -4.73
CA LEU A 355 4.64 3.57 -4.72
C LEU A 355 4.37 2.24 -5.47
N PRO A 356 3.30 1.49 -5.12
CA PRO A 356 2.90 0.32 -5.89
C PRO A 356 2.69 0.67 -7.37
N GLN A 357 3.21 -0.18 -8.26
CA GLN A 357 3.11 0.02 -9.71
C GLN A 357 1.83 -0.55 -10.32
N THR A 358 1.06 -1.29 -9.54
CA THR A 358 -0.20 -1.89 -9.96
C THR A 358 -1.36 -1.36 -9.12
N SER A 359 -2.57 -1.52 -9.63
CA SER A 359 -3.80 -1.20 -8.89
C SER A 359 -4.77 -2.37 -8.92
N LEU A 360 -5.44 -2.59 -7.80
CA LEU A 360 -6.49 -3.58 -7.61
C LEU A 360 -7.77 -2.87 -7.18
N ARG A 361 -8.87 -3.12 -7.87
CA ARG A 361 -10.17 -2.53 -7.57
C ARG A 361 -11.23 -3.61 -7.50
N SER A 362 -12.05 -3.61 -6.45
CA SER A 362 -13.25 -4.45 -6.42
C SER A 362 -14.24 -4.02 -7.51
N CYS A 363 -14.79 -4.99 -8.23
CA CYS A 363 -15.77 -4.76 -9.28
C CYS A 363 -16.72 -5.95 -9.34
N LEU A 364 -18.01 -5.69 -9.24
CA LEU A 364 -19.03 -6.74 -9.19
C LEU A 364 -18.72 -7.77 -8.08
N ASN A 365 -18.58 -9.05 -8.43
CA ASN A 365 -18.21 -10.14 -7.52
C ASN A 365 -16.72 -10.55 -7.67
N GLY A 366 -15.88 -9.68 -8.23
CA GLY A 366 -14.47 -9.95 -8.50
C GLY A 366 -13.60 -8.70 -8.35
N TYR A 367 -12.46 -8.73 -9.05
CA TYR A 367 -11.46 -7.66 -9.01
C TYR A 367 -10.98 -7.33 -10.42
N LEU A 368 -10.75 -6.04 -10.64
CA LEU A 368 -9.99 -5.53 -11.78
C LEU A 368 -8.56 -5.27 -11.30
N TRP A 369 -7.60 -5.82 -11.99
CA TRP A 369 -6.18 -5.58 -11.79
C TRP A 369 -5.59 -4.94 -13.05
N GLN A 370 -4.72 -3.96 -12.89
CA GLN A 370 -4.01 -3.32 -13.98
C GLN A 370 -2.68 -2.72 -13.51
N ASP A 371 -1.77 -2.49 -14.44
CA ASP A 371 -0.65 -1.58 -14.20
C ASP A 371 -1.17 -0.16 -13.97
N LYS A 372 -0.50 0.60 -13.09
CA LYS A 372 -0.76 2.04 -12.99
C LYS A 372 -0.24 2.73 -14.25
N ASP A 373 -0.91 3.81 -14.64
CA ASP A 373 -0.41 4.70 -15.66
C ASP A 373 0.78 5.50 -15.10
N LEU A 374 1.99 4.98 -15.32
CA LEU A 374 3.25 5.58 -14.86
C LEU A 374 3.93 6.40 -15.95
N LYS A 375 3.40 6.38 -17.19
CA LYS A 375 3.97 7.15 -18.28
C LYS A 375 3.57 8.63 -18.13
N THR A 376 4.56 9.50 -18.03
CA THR A 376 4.38 10.95 -18.07
C THR A 376 4.71 11.48 -19.45
N ASP A 377 3.84 12.32 -20.01
CA ASP A 377 4.12 12.98 -21.29
C ASP A 377 5.37 13.86 -21.19
N ALA A 378 6.29 13.71 -22.13
CA ALA A 378 7.53 14.44 -22.21
C ALA A 378 7.67 15.15 -23.57
N LEU A 379 8.60 16.09 -23.67
CA LEU A 379 8.88 16.79 -24.95
C LEU A 379 9.22 15.82 -26.10
N SER A 380 9.82 14.67 -25.80
CA SER A 380 10.13 13.61 -26.77
C SER A 380 8.90 12.91 -27.33
N ASP A 381 7.77 12.95 -26.63
CA ASP A 381 6.53 12.29 -27.02
C ASP A 381 5.64 13.20 -27.90
N ILE A 382 6.00 14.49 -28.00
CA ILE A 382 5.19 15.50 -28.67
C ILE A 382 5.34 15.45 -30.19
N SER A 383 4.22 15.34 -30.87
CA SER A 383 4.08 15.53 -32.31
C SER A 383 3.43 16.88 -32.59
N TYR A 384 4.11 17.74 -33.38
CA TYR A 384 3.57 19.03 -33.83
C TYR A 384 2.70 18.79 -35.06
N VAL A 385 1.39 18.94 -34.91
CA VAL A 385 0.42 18.58 -35.95
C VAL A 385 -0.19 19.80 -36.66
N THR A 386 0.11 21.02 -36.22
CA THR A 386 -0.37 22.28 -36.80
C THR A 386 0.78 23.13 -37.35
N ASP A 387 0.45 24.05 -38.27
CA ASP A 387 1.40 25.01 -38.88
C ASP A 387 2.01 25.92 -37.80
N LYS A 388 1.15 26.48 -36.93
CA LYS A 388 1.59 27.23 -35.75
C LYS A 388 2.07 26.24 -34.69
N LYS A 389 3.28 26.46 -34.20
CA LYS A 389 3.84 25.71 -33.08
C LYS A 389 3.67 26.48 -31.77
N PRO A 390 3.47 25.81 -30.64
CA PRO A 390 3.46 26.46 -29.33
C PRO A 390 4.83 27.04 -29.02
N SER A 391 4.88 28.12 -28.24
CA SER A 391 6.11 28.68 -27.70
C SER A 391 6.74 27.73 -26.68
N ALA A 392 7.97 27.98 -26.22
CA ALA A 392 8.60 27.19 -25.19
C ALA A 392 7.82 27.27 -23.86
N GLU A 393 7.32 28.46 -23.53
CA GLU A 393 6.48 28.65 -22.35
C GLU A 393 5.14 27.92 -22.48
N ASP A 394 4.49 27.96 -23.66
CA ASP A 394 3.27 27.19 -23.90
C ASP A 394 3.51 25.66 -23.77
N LEU A 395 4.65 25.18 -24.28
CA LEU A 395 4.99 23.75 -24.14
C LEU A 395 5.16 23.33 -22.68
N ASP A 396 5.83 24.13 -21.88
CA ASP A 396 5.96 23.91 -20.44
C ASP A 396 4.59 23.87 -19.75
N ASP A 397 3.70 24.80 -20.10
CA ASP A 397 2.33 24.85 -19.57
C ASP A 397 1.45 23.69 -20.06
N LEU A 398 1.60 23.26 -21.31
CA LEU A 398 0.90 22.10 -21.87
C LEU A 398 1.30 20.81 -21.15
N LEU A 399 2.59 20.58 -20.92
CA LEU A 399 3.08 19.42 -20.17
C LEU A 399 2.66 19.47 -18.70
N PHE A 400 2.69 20.65 -18.08
CA PHE A 400 2.14 20.86 -16.73
C PHE A 400 0.65 20.50 -16.67
N ALA A 401 -0.15 20.97 -17.62
CA ALA A 401 -1.58 20.68 -17.70
C ALA A 401 -1.86 19.20 -17.99
N SER A 402 -1.05 18.54 -18.83
CA SER A 402 -1.17 17.10 -19.11
C SER A 402 -0.96 16.24 -17.88
N LYS A 403 0.05 16.53 -17.05
CA LYS A 403 0.26 15.87 -15.76
C LYS A 403 -0.98 15.97 -14.86
N ILE A 404 -1.64 17.09 -14.82
CA ILE A 404 -2.87 17.29 -14.03
C ILE A 404 -4.04 16.50 -14.64
N CYS A 405 -4.20 16.50 -15.98
CA CYS A 405 -5.20 15.71 -16.68
C CYS A 405 -5.13 14.23 -16.32
N LYS A 406 -3.93 13.64 -16.34
CA LYS A 406 -3.67 12.25 -16.01
C LYS A 406 -4.21 11.86 -14.62
N HIS A 407 -4.17 12.79 -13.66
CA HIS A 407 -4.61 12.55 -12.28
C HIS A 407 -6.03 13.04 -11.99
N THR A 408 -6.75 13.56 -12.98
CA THR A 408 -8.13 14.05 -12.85
C THR A 408 -9.13 13.05 -13.44
N LYS A 409 -10.29 12.91 -12.80
CA LYS A 409 -11.33 11.96 -13.23
C LYS A 409 -11.88 12.31 -14.63
N SER A 410 -11.91 11.32 -15.51
CA SER A 410 -12.40 11.43 -16.90
C SER A 410 -13.92 11.63 -17.00
N ASN A 411 -14.46 12.29 -18.06
CA ASN A 411 -13.70 13.10 -19.01
C ASN A 411 -13.22 14.37 -18.34
N THR A 412 -11.99 14.78 -18.63
CA THR A 412 -11.43 16.00 -18.06
C THR A 412 -10.79 16.90 -19.11
N ILE A 413 -10.91 18.20 -18.87
CA ILE A 413 -10.17 19.28 -19.53
C ILE A 413 -9.49 20.09 -18.43
N VAL A 414 -8.22 20.39 -18.63
CA VAL A 414 -7.42 21.24 -17.74
C VAL A 414 -7.01 22.51 -18.50
N LEU A 415 -7.27 23.68 -17.90
CA LEU A 415 -6.82 24.98 -18.36
C LEU A 415 -5.68 25.46 -17.45
N ALA A 416 -4.55 25.82 -18.05
CA ALA A 416 -3.38 26.26 -17.31
C ALA A 416 -2.69 27.47 -17.97
N LYS A 417 -1.94 28.22 -17.18
CA LYS A 417 -1.07 29.30 -17.64
C LYS A 417 0.04 29.54 -16.61
N ASN A 418 1.26 29.74 -17.06
CA ASN A 418 2.42 30.03 -16.22
C ASN A 418 2.61 28.96 -15.12
N LYS A 419 2.47 27.66 -15.44
CA LYS A 419 2.52 26.53 -14.48
C LYS A 419 1.59 26.72 -13.29
N GLN A 420 0.37 27.21 -13.56
CA GLN A 420 -0.73 27.35 -12.63
C GLN A 420 -1.99 26.73 -13.22
N LEU A 421 -2.70 25.93 -12.49
CA LEU A 421 -4.05 25.50 -12.82
C LEU A 421 -4.99 26.73 -12.79
N LEU A 422 -5.63 27.05 -13.89
CA LEU A 422 -6.69 28.08 -13.91
C LEU A 422 -8.03 27.46 -13.52
N ALA A 423 -8.36 26.32 -14.12
CA ALA A 423 -9.52 25.51 -13.78
C ALA A 423 -9.44 24.13 -14.43
N SER A 424 -10.26 23.20 -13.95
CA SER A 424 -10.49 21.90 -14.58
C SER A 424 -11.98 21.59 -14.65
N GLY A 425 -12.41 20.98 -15.75
CA GLY A 425 -13.69 20.29 -15.84
C GLY A 425 -13.43 18.82 -15.55
N THR A 426 -14.17 18.22 -14.62
CA THR A 426 -13.84 16.93 -14.02
C THR A 426 -15.03 15.98 -14.07
N GLY A 427 -14.80 14.74 -14.53
CA GLY A 427 -15.77 13.64 -14.43
C GLY A 427 -17.04 13.85 -15.27
N GLN A 428 -16.94 14.59 -16.38
CA GLN A 428 -18.09 14.88 -17.22
C GLN A 428 -18.37 13.77 -18.22
N THR A 429 -19.65 13.64 -18.63
CA THR A 429 -20.08 12.65 -19.61
C THR A 429 -19.65 13.01 -21.03
N SER A 430 -19.44 14.29 -21.30
CA SER A 430 -18.87 14.75 -22.57
C SER A 430 -17.65 15.64 -22.34
N ARG A 431 -16.76 15.69 -23.33
CA ARG A 431 -15.56 16.54 -23.28
C ARG A 431 -15.90 18.02 -23.43
N VAL A 432 -16.95 18.32 -24.20
CA VAL A 432 -17.48 19.67 -24.33
C VAL A 432 -18.01 20.21 -23.01
N ASP A 433 -18.70 19.35 -22.21
CA ASP A 433 -19.21 19.75 -20.90
C ASP A 433 -18.05 19.97 -19.92
N ALA A 434 -17.00 19.12 -19.98
CA ALA A 434 -15.79 19.32 -19.18
C ALA A 434 -15.11 20.66 -19.51
N LEU A 435 -15.02 21.03 -20.80
CA LEU A 435 -14.45 22.29 -21.20
C LEU A 435 -15.29 23.48 -20.72
N LYS A 436 -16.61 23.42 -20.92
CA LYS A 436 -17.52 24.49 -20.47
C LYS A 436 -17.43 24.67 -18.95
N GLN A 437 -17.43 23.60 -18.20
CA GLN A 437 -17.25 23.63 -16.74
C GLN A 437 -15.92 24.30 -16.35
N ALA A 438 -14.81 23.96 -17.03
CA ALA A 438 -13.51 24.58 -16.77
C ALA A 438 -13.52 26.08 -17.07
N ILE A 439 -14.12 26.51 -18.20
CA ILE A 439 -14.23 27.92 -18.60
C ILE A 439 -15.06 28.70 -17.57
N GLU A 440 -16.24 28.19 -17.20
CA GLU A 440 -17.11 28.84 -16.22
C GLU A 440 -16.41 29.03 -14.90
N LYS A 441 -15.72 27.98 -14.42
CA LYS A 441 -14.98 28.01 -13.16
C LYS A 441 -13.80 28.97 -13.20
N ALA A 442 -13.05 29.04 -14.30
CA ALA A 442 -11.97 30.04 -14.48
C ALA A 442 -12.51 31.45 -14.40
N LYS A 443 -13.66 31.74 -15.06
CA LYS A 443 -14.32 33.05 -15.04
C LYS A 443 -14.85 33.40 -13.64
N GLU A 444 -15.39 32.45 -12.89
CA GLU A 444 -15.84 32.63 -11.50
C GLU A 444 -14.72 33.16 -10.61
N PHE A 445 -13.51 32.59 -10.74
CA PHE A 445 -12.32 33.06 -10.03
C PHE A 445 -11.56 34.20 -10.74
N LYS A 446 -12.17 34.80 -11.78
CA LYS A 446 -11.66 35.97 -12.49
C LYS A 446 -10.33 35.74 -13.21
N PHE A 447 -10.05 34.51 -13.62
CA PHE A 447 -8.91 34.22 -14.47
C PHE A 447 -9.16 34.64 -15.90
N SER A 448 -8.18 35.31 -16.51
CA SER A 448 -8.15 35.51 -17.95
C SER A 448 -7.68 34.24 -18.63
N LEU A 449 -8.44 33.80 -19.64
CA LEU A 449 -8.05 32.66 -20.47
C LEU A 449 -7.25 33.10 -21.72
N GLU A 450 -7.04 34.38 -21.92
CA GLU A 450 -6.21 34.88 -23.03
C GLU A 450 -4.78 34.38 -22.90
N GLY A 451 -4.33 33.64 -23.91
CA GLY A 451 -3.01 32.99 -23.91
C GLY A 451 -2.86 31.85 -22.92
N ALA A 452 -3.95 31.29 -22.41
CA ALA A 452 -3.91 30.05 -21.64
C ALA A 452 -3.74 28.82 -22.55
N VAL A 453 -3.37 27.71 -22.00
CA VAL A 453 -3.28 26.43 -22.67
C VAL A 453 -4.38 25.45 -22.19
N MET A 454 -4.72 24.48 -23.05
CA MET A 454 -5.71 23.45 -22.78
C MET A 454 -5.10 22.06 -22.92
N ALA A 455 -5.29 21.20 -21.93
CA ALA A 455 -4.98 19.78 -21.99
C ALA A 455 -6.24 18.93 -21.89
N SER A 456 -6.26 17.80 -22.60
CA SER A 456 -7.34 16.81 -22.60
C SER A 456 -6.82 15.42 -22.34
N ASP A 457 -7.52 14.65 -21.49
CA ASP A 457 -7.19 13.27 -21.15
C ASP A 457 -7.34 12.27 -22.31
N ALA A 458 -8.08 12.65 -23.37
CA ALA A 458 -8.25 11.87 -24.59
C ALA A 458 -8.49 12.76 -25.81
N PHE A 459 -8.61 12.13 -27.00
CA PHE A 459 -8.79 12.85 -28.27
C PHE A 459 -10.11 13.63 -28.36
N PHE A 460 -10.14 14.66 -29.22
CA PHE A 460 -11.37 15.36 -29.58
C PHE A 460 -12.09 14.61 -30.71
N PRO A 461 -13.34 14.17 -30.52
CA PRO A 461 -14.10 13.52 -31.58
C PRO A 461 -14.54 14.51 -32.70
N PHE A 462 -14.60 15.82 -32.36
CA PHE A 462 -15.00 16.91 -33.23
C PHE A 462 -14.20 18.17 -32.90
N PRO A 463 -14.15 19.20 -33.80
CA PRO A 463 -13.41 20.43 -33.56
C PRO A 463 -14.06 21.39 -32.53
N ASP A 464 -15.28 21.10 -32.09
CA ASP A 464 -16.09 21.96 -31.19
C ASP A 464 -15.36 22.35 -29.90
N CYS A 465 -14.60 21.44 -29.28
CA CYS A 465 -13.79 21.78 -28.11
C CYS A 465 -12.71 22.81 -28.42
N VAL A 466 -12.02 22.65 -29.54
CA VAL A 466 -10.97 23.60 -29.97
C VAL A 466 -11.56 24.93 -30.34
N GLU A 467 -12.72 24.95 -31.02
CA GLU A 467 -13.47 26.14 -31.38
C GLU A 467 -13.91 26.94 -30.14
N ILE A 468 -14.52 26.28 -29.16
CA ILE A 468 -14.92 26.89 -27.88
C ILE A 468 -13.69 27.45 -27.14
N ALA A 469 -12.61 26.67 -27.04
CA ALA A 469 -11.38 27.11 -26.38
C ALA A 469 -10.75 28.32 -27.07
N HIS A 470 -10.66 28.32 -28.40
CA HIS A 470 -10.14 29.45 -29.18
C HIS A 470 -10.95 30.73 -28.96
N ASN A 471 -12.28 30.66 -28.96
CA ASN A 471 -13.17 31.79 -28.72
C ASN A 471 -13.01 32.42 -27.32
N GLU A 472 -12.47 31.65 -26.36
CA GLU A 472 -12.16 32.13 -25.01
C GLU A 472 -10.70 32.60 -24.85
N GLY A 473 -9.91 32.65 -25.94
CA GLY A 473 -8.53 33.16 -25.94
C GLY A 473 -7.44 32.10 -25.78
N ILE A 474 -7.78 30.83 -25.70
CA ILE A 474 -6.81 29.75 -25.61
C ILE A 474 -6.11 29.56 -26.95
N ARG A 475 -4.78 29.49 -26.95
CA ARG A 475 -3.95 29.50 -28.17
C ARG A 475 -3.13 28.23 -28.38
N SER A 476 -3.02 27.38 -27.38
CA SER A 476 -2.24 26.14 -27.46
C SER A 476 -2.98 25.00 -26.81
N VAL A 477 -2.95 23.80 -27.43
CA VAL A 477 -3.70 22.61 -27.02
C VAL A 477 -2.83 21.37 -27.07
N ILE A 478 -2.96 20.49 -26.05
CA ILE A 478 -2.36 19.16 -26.00
C ILE A 478 -3.44 18.09 -25.84
N GLN A 479 -3.36 17.03 -26.64
CA GLN A 479 -4.23 15.86 -26.58
C GLN A 479 -3.49 14.63 -27.12
N PRO A 480 -3.98 13.39 -26.87
CA PRO A 480 -3.32 12.18 -27.37
C PRO A 480 -3.44 12.00 -28.89
N GLY A 481 -4.48 12.53 -29.56
CA GLY A 481 -4.81 12.17 -30.93
C GLY A 481 -5.43 10.76 -31.05
N GLY A 482 -5.61 10.29 -32.27
CA GLY A 482 -6.15 8.96 -32.57
C GLY A 482 -7.63 8.94 -32.95
N SER A 483 -8.27 10.11 -33.11
CA SER A 483 -9.62 10.19 -33.71
C SER A 483 -9.55 10.09 -35.24
N ILE A 484 -10.51 9.39 -35.84
CA ILE A 484 -10.69 9.39 -37.30
C ILE A 484 -10.87 10.81 -37.86
N LYS A 485 -11.32 11.74 -37.02
CA LYS A 485 -11.62 13.16 -37.37
C LYS A 485 -10.58 14.15 -36.84
N ASP A 486 -9.39 13.70 -36.43
CA ASP A 486 -8.32 14.58 -35.96
C ASP A 486 -8.01 15.69 -36.98
N ASN A 487 -8.07 15.37 -38.29
CA ASN A 487 -7.87 16.35 -39.38
C ASN A 487 -8.79 17.56 -39.28
N LEU A 488 -10.05 17.40 -38.85
CA LEU A 488 -10.99 18.52 -38.72
C LEU A 488 -10.55 19.48 -37.62
N SER A 489 -10.06 18.98 -36.51
CA SER A 489 -9.51 19.78 -35.42
C SER A 489 -8.20 20.46 -35.82
N ILE A 490 -7.33 19.77 -36.59
CA ILE A 490 -6.08 20.32 -37.12
C ILE A 490 -6.36 21.47 -38.13
N GLU A 491 -7.30 21.25 -39.08
CA GLU A 491 -7.72 22.25 -40.06
C GLU A 491 -8.28 23.51 -39.39
N TYR A 492 -9.14 23.33 -38.37
CA TYR A 492 -9.63 24.46 -37.56
C TYR A 492 -8.48 25.22 -36.90
N CYS A 493 -7.54 24.49 -36.26
CA CYS A 493 -6.37 25.09 -35.61
C CYS A 493 -5.51 25.89 -36.61
N ASN A 494 -5.22 25.35 -37.80
CA ASN A 494 -4.42 26.01 -38.82
C ASN A 494 -5.10 27.26 -39.32
N THR A 495 -6.42 27.22 -39.58
CA THR A 495 -7.20 28.37 -40.04
C THR A 495 -7.22 29.51 -39.03
N HIS A 496 -7.24 29.17 -37.73
CA HIS A 496 -7.40 30.15 -36.62
C HIS A 496 -6.10 30.41 -35.85
N GLN A 497 -4.96 29.93 -36.36
CA GLN A 497 -3.64 30.11 -35.73
C GLN A 497 -3.60 29.65 -34.27
N VAL A 498 -4.23 28.48 -33.98
CA VAL A 498 -4.12 27.76 -32.73
C VAL A 498 -3.03 26.71 -32.88
N ALA A 499 -2.14 26.59 -31.90
CA ALA A 499 -1.13 25.52 -31.87
C ALA A 499 -1.74 24.25 -31.28
N MET A 500 -1.54 23.10 -31.94
CA MET A 500 -1.94 21.79 -31.38
C MET A 500 -0.75 20.83 -31.40
N VAL A 501 -0.58 20.13 -30.31
CA VAL A 501 0.38 19.03 -30.19
C VAL A 501 -0.34 17.75 -29.75
N MET A 502 0.19 16.60 -30.20
CA MET A 502 -0.32 15.26 -29.85
C MET A 502 0.76 14.43 -29.18
N THR A 503 0.38 13.66 -28.15
CA THR A 503 1.28 12.80 -27.37
C THR A 503 1.21 11.33 -27.78
N GLY A 504 0.13 10.92 -28.47
CA GLY A 504 -0.10 9.52 -28.82
C GLY A 504 -0.54 8.65 -27.65
N LEU A 505 -0.66 9.21 -26.44
CA LEU A 505 -0.95 8.49 -25.21
C LEU A 505 -2.18 9.05 -24.49
N ARG A 506 -3.16 8.19 -24.22
CA ARG A 506 -4.40 8.51 -23.51
C ARG A 506 -4.25 8.26 -22.02
N HIS A 507 -4.76 9.16 -21.17
CA HIS A 507 -4.69 9.11 -19.71
C HIS A 507 -6.07 9.06 -19.05
N PHE A 508 -6.87 8.01 -19.33
CA PHE A 508 -8.17 7.87 -18.69
C PHE A 508 -8.02 7.44 -17.21
N LYS A 509 -8.83 8.11 -16.35
CA LYS A 509 -8.98 7.77 -14.92
C LYS A 509 -10.46 7.72 -14.55
N HIS A 510 -10.95 6.52 -14.22
CA HIS A 510 -12.35 6.27 -13.83
C HIS A 510 -12.54 6.09 -12.32
#